data_2f08fef591718ef93ed86c7ad9f500e7
#
_entry.id   2f08fef591718ef93ed86c7ad9f500e7
#
_cell.length_a   1.000
_cell.length_b   1.000
_cell.length_c   1.000
_cell.angle_alpha   90.00
_cell.angle_beta   90.00
_cell.angle_gamma   90.00
#
_symmetry.space_group_name_H-M   'P 1'
#
loop_
_entity.id
_entity.type
_entity.pdbx_description
1 polymer ?
#
loop_
_entity_poly.entity_id
_entity_poly.type
_entity_poly.pdbx_seq_one_letter_code
_entity_poly.pdbx_strand_id
1 'polypeptide(L)'
;MWRPSFNRDYGSMLLGSADQSARSARLRVQTLLTFAIVLANVIGIVIALGLGAVGIPEPSLLRRDLIYVNFIGVPVYIVVALVVGVWVGTASTVKAVRWAISDETPTSDDAHRASRAQRRLVWLQGLLWVGGAGVLALLYGLVDPSLIPKVVLIVLMCATVVVAIASIYTEILLRPVWAKIMEAGLGLKGSSVRSRAINSWVVGTGIPLTGITLVVLFSVLRPDTSTANVLIAVTVLAVVAGCVGLGSTMLFVWSITGPLRSVRSAMSAVRHGDVGQDVDLLVYDGSELGELQYGFNTMVGGLREQERLRDLFGRHVGRDVAAAALRSDPELGGSERTVAVVFVDVIGSTTIAEKRSPTEVVALLNRFFAVIVEVTERNGGLVNKFEGDAVLAIFGAPVGLDDPASSALAASREIADGLAADVPELSAGIGVSYGTVVAGNVGAVQRFEYTVIGDPVNESARLSEVAKHDSRHPVASKRVIDAASDDEAARWTLWREETLRGRTEPTPVFAAREPDDSPPSVE
;
A
#
# COMPACT_ATOMS: atom_id res chain seq x y z
N MET A 1 15.51 16.87 4.21
CA MET A 1 14.16 16.42 4.58
C MET A 1 14.15 14.90 4.51
N TRP A 2 14.20 14.25 5.65
CA TRP A 2 14.21 12.79 5.77
C TRP A 2 12.80 12.30 5.46
N ARG A 3 12.54 11.79 4.25
CA ARG A 3 11.32 11.02 3.97
C ARG A 3 11.47 9.70 4.72
N PRO A 4 10.58 9.34 5.64
CA PRO A 4 10.57 8.00 6.17
C PRO A 4 10.23 7.08 4.99
N SER A 5 11.21 6.34 4.50
CA SER A 5 10.94 5.14 3.71
C SER A 5 10.05 4.28 4.62
N PHE A 6 8.77 4.14 4.25
CA PHE A 6 7.85 3.26 4.95
C PHE A 6 8.53 1.90 5.00
N ASN A 7 8.69 1.41 6.20
CA ASN A 7 9.62 0.40 6.64
C ASN A 7 9.41 -0.91 5.87
N ARG A 8 10.16 -1.17 4.81
CA ARG A 8 10.27 -2.47 4.16
C ARG A 8 11.14 -3.45 4.97
N ASP A 9 11.37 -3.15 6.25
CA ASP A 9 12.06 -4.02 7.18
C ASP A 9 11.08 -5.03 7.78
N TYR A 10 11.51 -6.28 7.93
CA TYR A 10 10.72 -7.35 8.56
C TYR A 10 10.47 -7.13 10.07
N GLY A 11 10.42 -5.88 10.52
CA GLY A 11 10.25 -5.48 11.91
C GLY A 11 11.47 -5.73 12.79
N SER A 12 12.64 -5.98 12.18
CA SER A 12 13.92 -6.17 12.89
C SER A 12 15.09 -5.82 11.97
N MET A 13 15.98 -4.94 12.44
CA MET A 13 17.24 -4.61 11.72
C MET A 13 18.11 -5.85 11.45
N LEU A 14 17.99 -6.90 12.29
CA LEU A 14 18.73 -8.15 12.15
C LEU A 14 18.31 -8.95 10.91
N LEU A 15 17.05 -8.84 10.48
CA LEU A 15 16.52 -9.58 9.33
C LEU A 15 16.81 -8.88 7.98
N GLY A 16 17.17 -7.60 8.00
CA GLY A 16 17.41 -6.78 6.81
C GLY A 16 16.14 -6.33 6.13
N SER A 17 16.27 -5.71 4.95
CA SER A 17 15.15 -5.19 4.17
C SER A 17 14.60 -6.24 3.19
N ALA A 18 13.39 -6.02 2.71
CA ALA A 18 12.76 -6.86 1.68
C ALA A 18 13.53 -6.84 0.34
N ASP A 19 14.31 -5.77 0.09
CA ASP A 19 15.04 -5.55 -1.15
C ASP A 19 16.44 -6.24 -1.18
N GLN A 20 16.80 -7.02 -0.13
CA GLN A 20 18.09 -7.71 -0.06
C GLN A 20 18.16 -8.89 -1.05
N SER A 21 19.39 -9.18 -1.55
CA SER A 21 19.60 -10.32 -2.44
C SER A 21 19.26 -11.67 -1.77
N ALA A 22 18.71 -12.62 -2.54
CA ALA A 22 18.32 -13.94 -2.07
C ALA A 22 19.47 -14.69 -1.35
N ARG A 23 20.72 -14.50 -1.81
CA ARG A 23 21.91 -15.09 -1.21
C ARG A 23 22.23 -14.53 0.18
N SER A 24 22.11 -13.20 0.35
CA SER A 24 22.33 -12.54 1.65
C SER A 24 21.22 -12.88 2.65
N ALA A 25 19.96 -12.95 2.20
CA ALA A 25 18.82 -13.38 2.99
C ALA A 25 19.01 -14.79 3.53
N ARG A 26 19.45 -15.74 2.67
CA ARG A 26 19.74 -17.12 3.06
C ARG A 26 20.81 -17.19 4.15
N LEU A 27 21.98 -16.58 3.90
CA LEU A 27 23.09 -16.64 4.84
C LEU A 27 22.67 -16.06 6.20
N ARG A 28 21.96 -14.95 6.17
CA ARG A 28 21.47 -14.26 7.36
C ARG A 28 20.47 -15.12 8.15
N VAL A 29 19.44 -15.66 7.49
CA VAL A 29 18.46 -16.53 8.16
C VAL A 29 19.14 -17.78 8.72
N GLN A 30 20.05 -18.41 7.98
CA GLN A 30 20.76 -19.59 8.42
C GLN A 30 21.67 -19.31 9.63
N THR A 31 22.48 -18.24 9.59
CA THR A 31 23.38 -17.87 10.69
C THR A 31 22.61 -17.47 11.94
N LEU A 32 21.56 -16.65 11.78
CA LEU A 32 20.73 -16.22 12.90
C LEU A 32 19.95 -17.40 13.53
N LEU A 33 19.45 -18.33 12.72
CA LEU A 33 18.75 -19.52 13.22
C LEU A 33 19.70 -20.40 14.01
N THR A 34 20.91 -20.67 13.48
CA THR A 34 21.94 -21.44 14.19
C THR A 34 22.31 -20.75 15.50
N PHE A 35 22.58 -19.45 15.47
CA PHE A 35 22.90 -18.66 16.65
C PHE A 35 21.79 -18.71 17.70
N ALA A 36 20.52 -18.54 17.29
CA ALA A 36 19.38 -18.59 18.19
C ALA A 36 19.19 -19.95 18.86
N ILE A 37 19.38 -21.05 18.11
CA ILE A 37 19.35 -22.42 18.66
C ILE A 37 20.46 -22.59 19.70
N VAL A 38 21.70 -22.21 19.37
CA VAL A 38 22.85 -22.34 20.29
C VAL A 38 22.61 -21.49 21.54
N LEU A 39 22.20 -20.23 21.38
CA LEU A 39 21.95 -19.31 22.49
C LEU A 39 20.87 -19.84 23.45
N ALA A 40 19.73 -20.31 22.90
CA ALA A 40 18.65 -20.89 23.71
C ALA A 40 19.15 -22.10 24.55
N ASN A 41 19.93 -22.97 23.93
CA ASN A 41 20.48 -24.14 24.63
C ASN A 41 21.56 -23.75 25.68
N VAL A 42 22.42 -22.78 25.37
CA VAL A 42 23.40 -22.25 26.33
C VAL A 42 22.69 -21.67 27.56
N ILE A 43 21.66 -20.88 27.36
CA ILE A 43 20.83 -20.34 28.45
C ILE A 43 20.25 -21.46 29.30
N GLY A 44 19.65 -22.48 28.67
CA GLY A 44 19.11 -23.64 29.36
C GLY A 44 20.15 -24.39 30.16
N ILE A 45 21.35 -24.61 29.59
CA ILE A 45 22.47 -25.30 30.26
C ILE A 45 22.96 -24.48 31.47
N VAL A 46 23.15 -23.18 31.34
CA VAL A 46 23.57 -22.30 32.44
C VAL A 46 22.56 -22.35 33.59
N ILE A 47 21.27 -22.29 33.25
CA ILE A 47 20.18 -22.41 34.24
C ILE A 47 20.23 -23.81 34.91
N ALA A 48 20.39 -24.87 34.13
CA ALA A 48 20.46 -26.25 34.66
C ALA A 48 21.64 -26.47 35.61
N LEU A 49 22.83 -25.94 35.24
CA LEU A 49 24.02 -25.99 36.08
C LEU A 49 23.83 -25.17 37.36
N GLY A 50 23.28 -23.98 37.28
CA GLY A 50 22.98 -23.12 38.43
C GLY A 50 21.98 -23.79 39.41
N LEU A 51 20.90 -24.34 38.89
CA LEU A 51 19.91 -25.07 39.68
C LEU A 51 20.45 -26.35 40.27
N GLY A 52 21.30 -27.08 39.52
CA GLY A 52 21.92 -28.31 39.95
C GLY A 52 22.95 -28.11 41.04
N ALA A 53 23.78 -27.04 40.94
CA ALA A 53 24.86 -26.76 41.88
C ALA A 53 24.35 -26.06 43.16
N VAL A 54 23.43 -25.10 43.04
CA VAL A 54 23.06 -24.20 44.12
C VAL A 54 21.56 -24.20 44.39
N GLY A 55 20.74 -24.39 43.33
CA GLY A 55 19.29 -24.09 43.38
C GLY A 55 18.45 -25.15 44.08
N ILE A 56 18.80 -26.42 44.01
CA ILE A 56 18.07 -27.49 44.72
C ILE A 56 19.05 -28.14 45.71
N PRO A 57 18.77 -28.00 47.01
CA PRO A 57 19.62 -28.61 48.02
C PRO A 57 19.63 -30.11 47.86
N GLU A 58 20.31 -30.79 48.70
CA GLU A 58 20.56 -32.24 48.74
C GLU A 58 19.56 -33.17 48.01
N PRO A 59 20.06 -34.25 47.40
CA PRO A 59 21.46 -34.69 47.40
C PRO A 59 22.32 -33.87 46.42
N SER A 60 23.53 -33.49 46.85
CA SER A 60 24.44 -32.66 46.03
C SER A 60 24.88 -33.41 44.76
N LEU A 61 24.85 -32.69 43.61
CA LEU A 61 25.40 -33.16 42.33
C LEU A 61 26.92 -32.99 42.25
N LEU A 62 27.55 -32.20 43.16
CA LEU A 62 28.98 -31.92 43.20
C LEU A 62 29.70 -32.83 44.19
N ARG A 63 29.47 -34.14 44.08
CA ARG A 63 30.12 -35.19 44.91
C ARG A 63 31.25 -35.84 44.13
N ARG A 64 32.24 -36.37 44.81
CA ARG A 64 33.43 -37.04 44.20
C ARG A 64 33.07 -38.28 43.37
N ASP A 65 32.09 -39.05 43.79
CA ASP A 65 31.58 -40.22 43.10
C ASP A 65 30.87 -39.92 41.77
N LEU A 66 30.44 -38.67 41.58
CA LEU A 66 29.79 -38.17 40.35
C LEU A 66 30.74 -37.48 39.38
N ILE A 67 32.05 -37.48 39.63
CA ILE A 67 33.04 -36.74 38.84
C ILE A 67 33.02 -37.15 37.36
N TYR A 68 32.90 -38.44 37.06
CA TYR A 68 32.82 -38.95 35.69
C TYR A 68 31.50 -38.55 35.00
N VAL A 69 30.40 -38.56 35.74
CA VAL A 69 29.10 -38.11 35.20
C VAL A 69 29.15 -36.63 34.88
N ASN A 70 29.66 -35.80 35.80
CA ASN A 70 29.71 -34.35 35.66
C ASN A 70 30.69 -33.87 34.60
N PHE A 71 31.88 -34.46 34.49
CA PHE A 71 32.95 -33.98 33.62
C PHE A 71 33.06 -34.74 32.29
N ILE A 72 32.42 -35.91 32.16
CA ILE A 72 32.39 -36.66 30.90
C ILE A 72 30.95 -36.86 30.40
N GLY A 73 30.09 -37.49 31.21
CA GLY A 73 28.73 -37.85 30.78
C GLY A 73 27.88 -36.66 30.36
N VAL A 74 27.78 -35.63 31.22
CA VAL A 74 27.03 -34.42 30.94
C VAL A 74 27.59 -33.63 29.75
N PRO A 75 28.90 -33.31 29.67
CA PRO A 75 29.47 -32.61 28.51
C PRO A 75 29.33 -33.39 27.20
N VAL A 76 29.53 -34.69 27.19
CA VAL A 76 29.35 -35.52 25.99
C VAL A 76 27.90 -35.43 25.50
N TYR A 77 26.93 -35.59 26.41
CA TYR A 77 25.51 -35.43 26.03
C TYR A 77 25.23 -34.05 25.48
N ILE A 78 25.69 -32.98 26.12
CA ILE A 78 25.50 -31.60 25.67
C ILE A 78 26.05 -31.41 24.26
N VAL A 79 27.28 -31.86 23.99
CA VAL A 79 27.91 -31.73 22.67
C VAL A 79 27.10 -32.48 21.61
N VAL A 80 26.74 -33.74 21.88
CA VAL A 80 25.96 -34.57 20.96
C VAL A 80 24.59 -33.93 20.68
N ALA A 81 23.86 -33.51 21.72
CA ALA A 81 22.56 -32.89 21.59
C ALA A 81 22.62 -31.55 20.80
N LEU A 82 23.67 -30.75 21.06
CA LEU A 82 23.87 -29.47 20.36
C LEU A 82 24.21 -29.71 18.89
N VAL A 83 25.09 -30.63 18.56
CA VAL A 83 25.44 -30.99 17.17
C VAL A 83 24.23 -31.52 16.43
N VAL A 84 23.48 -32.45 17.02
CA VAL A 84 22.24 -32.99 16.43
C VAL A 84 21.19 -31.89 16.26
N GLY A 85 20.99 -31.07 17.29
CA GLY A 85 20.01 -29.95 17.27
C GLY A 85 20.31 -28.92 16.18
N VAL A 86 21.57 -28.52 16.08
CA VAL A 86 22.02 -27.57 15.04
C VAL A 86 21.95 -28.21 13.66
N TRP A 87 22.50 -29.40 13.47
CA TRP A 87 22.58 -30.05 12.16
C TRP A 87 21.18 -30.39 11.61
N VAL A 88 20.40 -31.14 12.38
CA VAL A 88 19.05 -31.55 11.95
C VAL A 88 18.10 -30.35 11.88
N GLY A 89 18.16 -29.46 12.87
CA GLY A 89 17.32 -28.28 12.93
C GLY A 89 17.56 -27.31 11.76
N THR A 90 18.84 -26.97 11.53
CA THR A 90 19.20 -26.04 10.44
C THR A 90 18.97 -26.67 9.07
N ALA A 91 19.42 -27.91 8.84
CA ALA A 91 19.28 -28.58 7.55
C ALA A 91 17.81 -28.76 7.14
N SER A 92 16.96 -29.20 8.10
CA SER A 92 15.52 -29.39 7.83
C SER A 92 14.79 -28.08 7.53
N THR A 93 15.12 -27.02 8.25
CA THR A 93 14.50 -25.70 8.06
C THR A 93 14.96 -25.06 6.75
N VAL A 94 16.25 -25.05 6.45
CA VAL A 94 16.79 -24.51 5.18
C VAL A 94 16.21 -25.26 3.98
N LYS A 95 16.06 -26.59 4.06
CA LYS A 95 15.43 -27.39 3.00
C LYS A 95 13.96 -26.99 2.78
N ALA A 96 13.22 -26.75 3.85
CA ALA A 96 11.80 -26.39 3.77
C ALA A 96 11.55 -24.99 3.22
N VAL A 97 12.50 -24.06 3.40
CA VAL A 97 12.39 -22.66 2.94
C VAL A 97 13.24 -22.37 1.70
N ARG A 98 13.75 -23.41 1.02
CA ARG A 98 14.64 -23.26 -0.13
C ARG A 98 14.02 -22.46 -1.27
N TRP A 99 12.74 -22.63 -1.54
CA TRP A 99 11.97 -21.89 -2.55
C TRP A 99 11.99 -20.37 -2.29
N ALA A 100 11.90 -19.95 -1.02
CA ALA A 100 11.94 -18.54 -0.65
C ALA A 100 13.30 -17.87 -0.96
N ILE A 101 14.33 -18.69 -1.20
CA ILE A 101 15.70 -18.29 -1.46
C ILE A 101 15.99 -18.29 -2.97
N SER A 102 15.29 -19.13 -3.77
CA SER A 102 15.44 -19.23 -5.22
C SER A 102 14.56 -18.28 -6.00
N ASP A 103 13.84 -17.39 -5.33
CA ASP A 103 12.92 -16.41 -5.92
C ASP A 103 11.76 -17.03 -6.71
N GLU A 104 11.42 -18.28 -6.40
CA GLU A 104 10.27 -18.97 -6.95
C GLU A 104 8.99 -18.50 -6.27
N THR A 105 7.90 -18.40 -7.02
CA THR A 105 6.58 -18.10 -6.44
C THR A 105 6.15 -19.26 -5.54
N PRO A 106 5.78 -18.99 -4.26
CA PRO A 106 5.41 -20.03 -3.32
C PRO A 106 4.13 -20.75 -3.75
N THR A 107 4.10 -22.04 -3.52
CA THR A 107 2.89 -22.85 -3.64
C THR A 107 2.26 -23.07 -2.26
N SER A 108 0.99 -23.52 -2.21
CA SER A 108 0.32 -23.88 -0.95
C SER A 108 1.09 -24.97 -0.19
N ASP A 109 1.72 -25.89 -0.92
CA ASP A 109 2.58 -26.95 -0.35
C ASP A 109 3.84 -26.38 0.31
N ASP A 110 4.44 -25.34 -0.27
CA ASP A 110 5.64 -24.68 0.30
C ASP A 110 5.28 -23.97 1.60
N ALA A 111 4.16 -23.30 1.65
CA ALA A 111 3.65 -22.65 2.83
C ALA A 111 3.38 -23.67 3.97
N HIS A 112 2.77 -24.81 3.66
CA HIS A 112 2.59 -25.90 4.61
C HIS A 112 3.91 -26.55 5.04
N ARG A 113 4.92 -26.62 4.16
CA ARG A 113 6.27 -27.11 4.50
C ARG A 113 6.98 -26.17 5.45
N ALA A 114 6.91 -24.86 5.23
CA ALA A 114 7.48 -23.84 6.11
C ALA A 114 6.87 -23.91 7.53
N SER A 115 5.54 -23.98 7.64
CA SER A 115 4.84 -24.12 8.92
C SER A 115 5.20 -25.42 9.65
N ARG A 116 5.31 -26.56 8.92
CA ARG A 116 5.75 -27.83 9.50
C ARG A 116 7.20 -27.79 9.95
N ALA A 117 8.08 -27.09 9.23
CA ALA A 117 9.48 -26.95 9.61
C ALA A 117 9.65 -26.20 10.93
N GLN A 118 8.93 -25.10 11.11
CA GLN A 118 8.91 -24.36 12.37
C GLN A 118 8.50 -25.26 13.55
N ARG A 119 7.39 -25.98 13.41
CA ARG A 119 6.92 -26.90 14.45
C ARG A 119 7.90 -28.04 14.72
N ARG A 120 8.50 -28.63 13.68
CA ARG A 120 9.51 -29.69 13.81
C ARG A 120 10.73 -29.23 14.59
N LEU A 121 11.19 -27.99 14.35
CA LEU A 121 12.34 -27.44 15.08
C LEU A 121 12.07 -27.34 16.58
N VAL A 122 10.89 -26.82 16.94
CA VAL A 122 10.46 -26.70 18.34
C VAL A 122 10.32 -28.08 19.00
N TRP A 123 9.70 -29.04 18.31
CA TRP A 123 9.58 -30.42 18.79
C TRP A 123 10.94 -31.13 18.94
N LEU A 124 11.86 -30.89 17.99
CA LEU A 124 13.23 -31.43 18.08
C LEU A 124 13.93 -30.95 19.33
N GLN A 125 13.84 -29.65 19.64
CA GLN A 125 14.41 -29.10 20.87
C GLN A 125 13.79 -29.76 22.12
N GLY A 126 12.47 -29.87 22.17
CA GLY A 126 11.80 -30.56 23.27
C GLY A 126 12.24 -32.02 23.43
N LEU A 127 12.34 -32.75 22.32
CA LEU A 127 12.74 -34.16 22.32
C LEU A 127 14.20 -34.36 22.80
N LEU A 128 15.09 -33.46 22.38
CA LEU A 128 16.51 -33.52 22.86
C LEU A 128 16.59 -33.25 24.35
N TRP A 129 15.83 -32.31 24.90
CA TRP A 129 15.84 -32.04 26.34
C TRP A 129 15.14 -33.12 27.14
N VAL A 130 14.01 -33.67 26.68
CA VAL A 130 13.33 -34.81 27.34
C VAL A 130 14.20 -36.06 27.27
N GLY A 131 14.86 -36.35 26.13
CA GLY A 131 15.83 -37.38 25.97
C GLY A 131 17.02 -37.19 26.94
N GLY A 132 17.48 -35.93 27.10
CA GLY A 132 18.48 -35.56 28.10
C GLY A 132 18.05 -35.85 29.52
N ALA A 133 16.82 -35.58 29.88
CA ALA A 133 16.30 -35.93 31.20
C ALA A 133 16.39 -37.43 31.45
N GLY A 134 16.04 -38.26 30.46
CA GLY A 134 16.14 -39.72 30.57
C GLY A 134 17.60 -40.21 30.68
N VAL A 135 18.49 -39.76 29.80
CA VAL A 135 19.90 -40.15 29.78
C VAL A 135 20.63 -39.71 31.07
N LEU A 136 20.42 -38.44 31.48
CA LEU A 136 21.05 -37.94 32.70
C LEU A 136 20.45 -38.58 33.95
N ALA A 137 19.15 -38.82 34.00
CA ALA A 137 18.52 -39.57 35.09
C ALA A 137 19.12 -40.99 35.24
N LEU A 138 19.38 -41.66 34.11
CA LEU A 138 20.06 -42.97 34.12
C LEU A 138 21.49 -42.87 34.62
N LEU A 139 22.30 -41.94 34.09
CA LEU A 139 23.69 -41.76 34.46
C LEU A 139 23.87 -41.42 35.95
N TYR A 140 23.08 -40.52 36.49
CA TYR A 140 23.10 -40.16 37.90
C TYR A 140 22.48 -41.26 38.77
N GLY A 141 21.39 -41.88 38.30
CA GLY A 141 20.69 -42.92 39.01
C GLY A 141 21.45 -44.21 39.16
N LEU A 142 22.38 -44.52 38.25
CA LEU A 142 23.31 -45.66 38.38
C LEU A 142 24.30 -45.49 39.55
N VAL A 143 24.59 -44.23 39.93
CA VAL A 143 25.45 -43.91 41.06
C VAL A 143 24.62 -43.77 42.35
N ASP A 144 23.51 -43.03 42.27
CA ASP A 144 22.63 -42.80 43.41
C ASP A 144 21.18 -42.57 42.90
N PRO A 145 20.26 -43.54 43.07
CA PRO A 145 18.87 -43.45 42.62
C PRO A 145 18.10 -42.25 43.21
N SER A 146 18.54 -41.73 44.36
CA SER A 146 17.89 -40.57 44.99
C SER A 146 18.04 -39.25 44.21
N LEU A 147 19.00 -39.23 43.24
CA LEU A 147 19.27 -38.09 42.36
C LEU A 147 18.30 -38.00 41.18
N ILE A 148 17.61 -39.10 40.83
CA ILE A 148 16.72 -39.16 39.65
C ILE A 148 15.64 -38.06 39.67
N PRO A 149 14.85 -37.88 40.74
CA PRO A 149 13.81 -36.85 40.75
C PRO A 149 14.35 -35.43 40.57
N LYS A 150 15.51 -35.15 41.20
CA LYS A 150 16.18 -33.84 41.10
C LYS A 150 16.62 -33.54 39.66
N VAL A 151 17.32 -34.48 39.03
CA VAL A 151 17.84 -34.32 37.67
C VAL A 151 16.71 -34.19 36.68
N VAL A 152 15.69 -35.04 36.74
CA VAL A 152 14.51 -34.97 35.86
C VAL A 152 13.81 -33.64 35.99
N LEU A 153 13.59 -33.17 37.23
CA LEU A 153 12.92 -31.87 37.47
C LEU A 153 13.70 -30.71 36.86
N ILE A 154 15.01 -30.62 37.13
CA ILE A 154 15.87 -29.55 36.62
C ILE A 154 15.85 -29.53 35.09
N VAL A 155 16.08 -30.71 34.47
CA VAL A 155 16.21 -30.79 33.01
C VAL A 155 14.88 -30.50 32.32
N LEU A 156 13.75 -30.99 32.84
CA LEU A 156 12.41 -30.69 32.28
C LEU A 156 12.01 -29.22 32.46
N MET A 157 12.36 -28.58 33.58
CA MET A 157 12.16 -27.14 33.74
C MET A 157 12.95 -26.35 32.70
N CYS A 158 14.22 -26.70 32.51
CA CYS A 158 15.06 -26.05 31.49
C CYS A 158 14.55 -26.34 30.07
N ALA A 159 14.03 -27.54 29.80
CA ALA A 159 13.43 -27.92 28.54
C ALA A 159 12.30 -26.97 28.14
N THR A 160 11.38 -26.63 29.06
CA THR A 160 10.28 -25.73 28.79
C THR A 160 10.75 -24.30 28.48
N VAL A 161 11.79 -23.81 29.18
CA VAL A 161 12.40 -22.50 28.90
C VAL A 161 13.01 -22.47 27.50
N VAL A 162 13.83 -23.50 27.17
CA VAL A 162 14.54 -23.58 25.88
C VAL A 162 13.56 -23.70 24.72
N VAL A 163 12.54 -24.57 24.83
CA VAL A 163 11.50 -24.77 23.81
C VAL A 163 10.73 -23.46 23.54
N ALA A 164 10.41 -22.72 24.59
CA ALA A 164 9.69 -21.48 24.46
C ALA A 164 10.54 -20.36 23.83
N ILE A 165 11.79 -20.22 24.25
CA ILE A 165 12.76 -19.30 23.63
C ILE A 165 12.97 -19.67 22.16
N ALA A 166 13.19 -20.95 21.85
CA ALA A 166 13.36 -21.42 20.48
C ALA A 166 12.12 -21.15 19.61
N SER A 167 10.92 -21.30 20.15
CA SER A 167 9.66 -20.97 19.44
C SER A 167 9.59 -19.50 19.05
N ILE A 168 9.86 -18.59 19.99
CA ILE A 168 9.82 -17.14 19.74
C ILE A 168 10.87 -16.73 18.70
N TYR A 169 12.10 -17.18 18.86
CA TYR A 169 13.17 -16.84 17.91
C TYR A 169 12.91 -17.39 16.51
N THR A 170 12.44 -18.64 16.41
CA THR A 170 12.15 -19.25 15.11
C THR A 170 11.04 -18.50 14.39
N GLU A 171 10.04 -18.03 15.10
CA GLU A 171 8.96 -17.22 14.54
C GLU A 171 9.48 -15.87 13.98
N ILE A 172 10.31 -15.17 14.74
CA ILE A 172 10.91 -13.91 14.30
C ILE A 172 11.82 -14.13 13.09
N LEU A 173 12.63 -15.17 13.08
CA LEU A 173 13.61 -15.44 12.04
C LEU A 173 12.98 -15.91 10.71
N LEU A 174 11.79 -16.50 10.75
CA LEU A 174 11.04 -16.91 9.56
C LEU A 174 10.14 -15.82 8.98
N ARG A 175 10.10 -14.61 9.54
CA ARG A 175 9.32 -13.48 9.00
C ARG A 175 9.56 -13.22 7.51
N PRO A 176 10.79 -13.25 6.96
CA PRO A 176 11.00 -13.06 5.52
C PRO A 176 10.32 -14.14 4.66
N VAL A 177 10.24 -15.37 5.18
CA VAL A 177 9.56 -16.49 4.51
C VAL A 177 8.04 -16.29 4.55
N TRP A 178 7.53 -15.89 5.70
CA TRP A 178 6.10 -15.58 5.86
C TRP A 178 5.66 -14.40 5.01
N ALA A 179 6.47 -13.35 4.87
CA ALA A 179 6.17 -12.22 4.02
C ALA A 179 5.95 -12.65 2.56
N LYS A 180 6.82 -13.47 1.99
CA LYS A 180 6.66 -14.01 0.62
C LYS A 180 5.41 -14.88 0.46
N ILE A 181 5.03 -15.65 1.47
CA ILE A 181 3.81 -16.47 1.46
C ILE A 181 2.56 -15.57 1.45
N MET A 182 2.56 -14.51 2.26
CA MET A 182 1.44 -13.56 2.34
C MET A 182 1.31 -12.72 1.07
N GLU A 183 2.45 -12.28 0.50
CA GLU A 183 2.49 -11.54 -0.77
C GLU A 183 1.90 -12.37 -1.93
N ALA A 184 2.09 -13.69 -1.92
CA ALA A 184 1.49 -14.60 -2.89
C ALA A 184 0.00 -14.91 -2.64
N GLY A 185 -0.64 -14.29 -1.64
CA GLY A 185 -2.06 -14.51 -1.31
C GLY A 185 -2.36 -15.87 -0.65
N LEU A 186 -1.32 -16.62 -0.23
CA LEU A 186 -1.45 -17.92 0.43
C LEU A 186 -1.65 -17.71 1.94
N GLY A 187 -2.85 -17.32 2.35
CA GLY A 187 -3.21 -17.07 3.74
C GLY A 187 -3.11 -18.32 4.62
N LEU A 188 -2.03 -18.44 5.41
CA LEU A 188 -1.91 -19.43 6.46
C LEU A 188 -1.99 -18.74 7.82
N LYS A 189 -2.79 -19.32 8.73
CA LYS A 189 -2.86 -18.84 10.11
C LYS A 189 -1.55 -19.13 10.83
N GLY A 190 -0.85 -18.07 11.22
CA GLY A 190 0.31 -18.11 12.11
C GLY A 190 -0.10 -18.27 13.58
N SER A 191 0.85 -18.06 14.49
CA SER A 191 0.53 -18.03 15.92
C SER A 191 -0.22 -16.75 16.27
N SER A 192 -1.36 -16.90 16.97
CA SER A 192 -2.15 -15.74 17.40
C SER A 192 -1.40 -14.89 18.44
N VAL A 193 -1.72 -13.60 18.49
CA VAL A 193 -1.20 -12.70 19.55
C VAL A 193 -1.47 -13.26 20.94
N ARG A 194 -2.65 -13.88 21.14
CA ARG A 194 -3.01 -14.55 22.39
C ARG A 194 -2.06 -15.69 22.74
N SER A 195 -1.70 -16.53 21.76
CA SER A 195 -0.78 -17.66 21.98
C SER A 195 0.62 -17.15 22.37
N ARG A 196 1.09 -16.07 21.73
CA ARG A 196 2.38 -15.43 22.07
C ARG A 196 2.37 -14.85 23.49
N ALA A 197 1.28 -14.20 23.89
CA ALA A 197 1.11 -13.66 25.24
C ALA A 197 1.16 -14.77 26.29
N ILE A 198 0.41 -15.87 26.08
CA ILE A 198 0.41 -17.02 26.98
C ILE A 198 1.79 -17.65 27.06
N ASN A 199 2.47 -17.83 25.91
CA ASN A 199 3.82 -18.40 25.89
C ASN A 199 4.82 -17.51 26.67
N SER A 200 4.77 -16.20 26.47
CA SER A 200 5.60 -15.24 27.22
C SER A 200 5.33 -15.30 28.72
N TRP A 201 4.07 -15.44 29.16
CA TRP A 201 3.69 -15.58 30.56
C TRP A 201 4.17 -16.91 31.13
N VAL A 202 3.98 -18.03 30.43
CA VAL A 202 4.44 -19.34 30.85
C VAL A 202 5.95 -19.33 31.09
N VAL A 203 6.74 -18.76 30.17
CA VAL A 203 8.20 -18.68 30.28
C VAL A 203 8.64 -17.74 31.40
N GLY A 204 8.06 -16.55 31.46
CA GLY A 204 8.49 -15.50 32.37
C GLY A 204 7.98 -15.66 33.80
N THR A 205 6.86 -16.36 33.99
CA THR A 205 6.19 -16.46 35.29
C THR A 205 5.82 -17.88 35.66
N GLY A 206 5.14 -18.60 34.78
CA GLY A 206 4.57 -19.92 35.08
C GLY A 206 5.63 -20.96 35.49
N ILE A 207 6.68 -21.11 34.69
CA ILE A 207 7.75 -22.06 34.92
C ILE A 207 8.57 -21.71 36.18
N PRO A 208 9.06 -20.46 36.34
CA PRO A 208 9.78 -20.09 37.55
C PRO A 208 8.97 -20.26 38.83
N LEU A 209 7.67 -19.84 38.79
CA LEU A 209 6.79 -20.00 39.94
C LEU A 209 6.59 -21.47 40.33
N THR A 210 6.40 -22.33 39.32
CA THR A 210 6.35 -23.78 39.53
C THR A 210 7.64 -24.29 40.14
N GLY A 211 8.80 -23.81 39.65
CA GLY A 211 10.10 -24.17 40.19
C GLY A 211 10.27 -23.76 41.66
N ILE A 212 9.93 -22.54 42.01
CA ILE A 212 9.95 -22.02 43.39
C ILE A 212 9.05 -22.89 44.28
N THR A 213 7.82 -23.16 43.83
CA THR A 213 6.84 -23.97 44.57
C THR A 213 7.38 -25.37 44.82
N LEU A 214 8.02 -26.01 43.82
CA LEU A 214 8.60 -27.33 43.95
C LEU A 214 9.81 -27.34 44.89
N VAL A 215 10.67 -26.32 44.88
CA VAL A 215 11.80 -26.19 45.81
C VAL A 215 11.28 -26.07 47.24
N VAL A 216 10.28 -25.25 47.49
CA VAL A 216 9.66 -25.10 48.83
C VAL A 216 9.00 -26.40 49.27
N LEU A 217 8.19 -27.04 48.41
CA LEU A 217 7.56 -28.32 48.72
C LEU A 217 8.56 -29.41 49.05
N PHE A 218 9.64 -29.48 48.26
CA PHE A 218 10.73 -30.45 48.49
C PHE A 218 11.44 -30.23 49.84
N SER A 219 11.65 -28.94 50.22
CA SER A 219 12.25 -28.60 51.52
C SER A 219 11.36 -29.00 52.73
N VAL A 220 10.04 -28.90 52.59
CA VAL A 220 9.10 -29.35 53.62
C VAL A 220 9.07 -30.87 53.77
N LEU A 221 9.20 -31.59 52.66
CA LEU A 221 9.23 -33.07 52.65
C LEU A 221 10.58 -33.65 53.13
N ARG A 222 11.63 -32.83 53.18
CA ARG A 222 12.97 -33.22 53.70
C ARG A 222 13.46 -32.21 54.71
N PRO A 223 13.20 -32.46 56.03
CA PRO A 223 13.56 -31.55 57.13
C PRO A 223 15.07 -31.29 57.27
N ASP A 224 15.91 -32.16 56.72
CA ASP A 224 17.38 -32.06 56.79
C ASP A 224 17.97 -31.00 55.83
N THR A 225 17.13 -30.33 55.05
CA THR A 225 17.59 -29.29 54.11
C THR A 225 17.95 -28.00 54.85
N SER A 226 19.12 -27.43 54.54
CA SER A 226 19.55 -26.14 55.09
C SER A 226 18.66 -25.02 54.60
N THR A 227 18.10 -24.24 55.53
CA THR A 227 17.30 -23.03 55.21
C THR A 227 18.06 -22.05 54.32
N ALA A 228 19.37 -21.92 54.50
CA ALA A 228 20.21 -21.08 53.65
C ALA A 228 20.21 -21.53 52.19
N ASN A 229 20.32 -22.84 51.94
CA ASN A 229 20.29 -23.39 50.57
C ASN A 229 18.93 -23.20 49.90
N VAL A 230 17.83 -23.31 50.63
CA VAL A 230 16.48 -23.04 50.12
C VAL A 230 16.31 -21.56 49.73
N LEU A 231 16.78 -20.66 50.61
CA LEU A 231 16.76 -19.21 50.32
C LEU A 231 17.58 -18.84 49.08
N ILE A 232 18.78 -19.44 48.94
CA ILE A 232 19.62 -19.23 47.76
C ILE A 232 18.92 -19.76 46.51
N ALA A 233 18.33 -20.95 46.55
CA ALA A 233 17.60 -21.54 45.45
C ALA A 233 16.43 -20.67 44.99
N VAL A 234 15.61 -20.22 45.92
CA VAL A 234 14.47 -19.33 45.64
C VAL A 234 14.95 -17.99 45.07
N THR A 235 16.03 -17.45 45.63
CA THR A 235 16.59 -16.17 45.13
C THR A 235 17.12 -16.31 43.71
N VAL A 236 17.89 -17.40 43.42
CA VAL A 236 18.39 -17.65 42.06
C VAL A 236 17.27 -17.82 41.06
N LEU A 237 16.23 -18.61 41.41
CA LEU A 237 15.04 -18.78 40.56
C LEU A 237 14.30 -17.47 40.35
N ALA A 238 14.15 -16.64 41.38
CA ALA A 238 13.52 -15.35 41.26
C ALA A 238 14.29 -14.39 40.34
N VAL A 239 15.62 -14.34 40.45
CA VAL A 239 16.48 -13.53 39.57
C VAL A 239 16.38 -14.02 38.10
N VAL A 240 16.50 -15.34 37.89
CA VAL A 240 16.34 -15.94 36.55
C VAL A 240 14.94 -15.62 35.97
N ALA A 241 13.90 -15.78 36.79
CA ALA A 241 12.54 -15.43 36.43
C ALA A 241 12.41 -13.95 35.97
N GLY A 242 13.01 -13.05 36.76
CA GLY A 242 13.01 -11.61 36.42
C GLY A 242 13.71 -11.32 35.10
N CYS A 243 14.90 -11.87 34.88
CA CYS A 243 15.67 -11.66 33.65
C CYS A 243 14.97 -12.27 32.41
N VAL A 244 14.55 -13.52 32.49
CA VAL A 244 13.89 -14.24 31.38
C VAL A 244 12.51 -13.66 31.14
N GLY A 245 11.76 -13.35 32.22
CA GLY A 245 10.45 -12.75 32.13
C GLY A 245 10.48 -11.37 31.47
N LEU A 246 11.39 -10.51 31.89
CA LEU A 246 11.57 -9.19 31.28
C LEU A 246 11.96 -9.32 29.79
N GLY A 247 12.92 -10.17 29.46
CA GLY A 247 13.34 -10.42 28.09
C GLY A 247 12.22 -10.93 27.19
N SER A 248 11.45 -11.93 27.65
CA SER A 248 10.32 -12.49 26.90
C SER A 248 9.19 -11.47 26.74
N THR A 249 8.91 -10.65 27.77
CA THR A 249 7.92 -9.58 27.71
C THR A 249 8.34 -8.48 26.73
N MET A 250 9.60 -8.06 26.73
CA MET A 250 10.13 -7.10 25.76
C MET A 250 9.99 -7.60 24.32
N LEU A 251 10.37 -8.86 24.06
CA LEU A 251 10.22 -9.48 22.73
C LEU A 251 8.75 -9.54 22.31
N PHE A 252 7.85 -9.88 23.23
CA PHE A 252 6.41 -9.89 22.98
C PHE A 252 5.89 -8.48 22.64
N VAL A 253 6.22 -7.47 23.43
CA VAL A 253 5.84 -6.07 23.18
C VAL A 253 6.37 -5.59 21.82
N TRP A 254 7.61 -5.88 21.48
CA TRP A 254 8.17 -5.50 20.17
C TRP A 254 7.47 -6.21 19.02
N SER A 255 7.04 -7.45 19.20
CA SER A 255 6.32 -8.21 18.17
C SER A 255 4.96 -7.60 17.82
N ILE A 256 4.35 -6.86 18.73
CA ILE A 256 3.06 -6.18 18.54
C ILE A 256 3.23 -4.72 18.11
N THR A 257 4.12 -3.99 18.80
CA THR A 257 4.26 -2.54 18.59
C THR A 257 4.82 -2.18 17.21
N GLY A 258 5.67 -3.03 16.63
CA GLY A 258 6.21 -2.85 15.29
C GLY A 258 5.11 -2.78 14.23
N PRO A 259 4.33 -3.85 14.01
CA PRO A 259 3.22 -3.87 13.06
C PRO A 259 2.18 -2.78 13.29
N LEU A 260 1.83 -2.49 14.56
CA LEU A 260 0.88 -1.43 14.90
C LEU A 260 1.38 -0.03 14.51
N ARG A 261 2.68 0.25 14.71
CA ARG A 261 3.27 1.53 14.29
C ARG A 261 3.25 1.67 12.78
N SER A 262 3.57 0.62 12.03
CA SER A 262 3.54 0.66 10.56
C SER A 262 2.13 0.93 10.04
N VAL A 263 1.10 0.25 10.56
CA VAL A 263 -0.30 0.51 10.21
C VAL A 263 -0.70 1.95 10.54
N ARG A 264 -0.39 2.43 11.75
CA ARG A 264 -0.71 3.80 12.16
C ARG A 264 -0.06 4.85 11.25
N SER A 265 1.20 4.65 10.88
CA SER A 265 1.94 5.55 10.00
C SER A 265 1.33 5.58 8.60
N ALA A 266 1.02 4.40 8.04
CA ALA A 266 0.41 4.27 6.73
C ALA A 266 -1.02 4.86 6.69
N MET A 267 -1.83 4.62 7.73
CA MET A 267 -3.15 5.26 7.88
C MET A 267 -3.05 6.79 7.92
N SER A 268 -1.99 7.32 8.58
CA SER A 268 -1.76 8.76 8.59
C SER A 268 -1.42 9.31 7.19
N ALA A 269 -0.65 8.58 6.38
CA ALA A 269 -0.34 8.95 5.01
C ALA A 269 -1.61 8.97 4.13
N VAL A 270 -2.42 7.91 4.19
CA VAL A 270 -3.71 7.83 3.48
C VAL A 270 -4.64 8.98 3.86
N ARG A 271 -4.71 9.33 5.15
CA ARG A 271 -5.51 10.47 5.61
C ARG A 271 -5.08 11.81 4.98
N HIS A 272 -3.81 11.95 4.60
CA HIS A 272 -3.30 13.13 3.91
C HIS A 272 -3.35 13.01 2.37
N GLY A 273 -4.06 11.99 1.85
CA GLY A 273 -4.25 11.79 0.42
C GLY A 273 -3.12 11.01 -0.27
N ASP A 274 -2.15 10.49 0.48
CA ASP A 274 -1.09 9.65 -0.11
C ASP A 274 -1.57 8.20 -0.19
N VAL A 275 -1.86 7.76 -1.40
CA VAL A 275 -2.22 6.36 -1.72
C VAL A 275 -1.17 5.70 -2.62
N GLY A 276 0.03 6.28 -2.74
CA GLY A 276 1.14 5.75 -3.54
C GLY A 276 1.59 4.34 -3.13
N GLN A 277 2.41 3.70 -3.96
CA GLN A 277 2.93 2.35 -3.69
C GLN A 277 3.78 2.29 -2.40
N ASP A 278 4.34 3.42 -1.96
CA ASP A 278 5.14 3.52 -0.75
C ASP A 278 4.33 3.35 0.54
N VAL A 279 2.98 3.37 0.45
CA VAL A 279 2.06 3.19 1.60
C VAL A 279 1.78 1.71 1.88
N ASP A 280 2.15 0.80 0.97
CA ASP A 280 1.93 -0.63 1.17
C ASP A 280 2.74 -1.17 2.35
N LEU A 281 2.05 -1.89 3.23
CA LEU A 281 2.66 -2.50 4.41
C LEU A 281 3.22 -3.87 4.06
N LEU A 282 4.42 -4.15 4.56
CA LEU A 282 4.99 -5.49 4.48
C LEU A 282 4.28 -6.39 5.52
N VAL A 283 3.51 -7.35 5.03
CA VAL A 283 2.85 -8.36 5.87
C VAL A 283 3.81 -9.52 6.06
N TYR A 284 4.28 -9.74 7.29
CA TYR A 284 5.30 -10.75 7.58
C TYR A 284 4.90 -11.75 8.66
N ASP A 285 3.69 -11.72 9.15
CA ASP A 285 3.18 -12.76 10.05
C ASP A 285 1.72 -13.11 9.73
N GLY A 286 1.32 -14.34 10.05
CA GLY A 286 -0.05 -14.80 9.86
C GLY A 286 -0.92 -14.61 11.12
N SER A 287 -0.56 -13.70 12.03
CA SER A 287 -1.36 -13.36 13.20
C SER A 287 -2.49 -12.38 12.84
N GLU A 288 -3.33 -12.04 13.83
CA GLU A 288 -4.37 -11.03 13.70
C GLU A 288 -3.81 -9.66 13.26
N LEU A 289 -2.53 -9.38 13.57
CA LEU A 289 -1.86 -8.15 13.14
C LEU A 289 -1.46 -8.22 11.65
N GLY A 290 -1.03 -9.37 11.17
CA GLY A 290 -0.78 -9.58 9.75
C GLY A 290 -2.07 -9.52 8.91
N GLU A 291 -3.17 -10.08 9.42
CA GLU A 291 -4.50 -9.94 8.80
C GLU A 291 -4.92 -8.47 8.73
N LEU A 292 -4.67 -7.69 9.78
CA LEU A 292 -4.92 -6.24 9.80
C LEU A 292 -4.08 -5.49 8.74
N GLN A 293 -2.79 -5.81 8.62
CA GLN A 293 -1.91 -5.22 7.60
C GLN A 293 -2.38 -5.57 6.18
N TYR A 294 -2.76 -6.83 5.96
CA TYR A 294 -3.29 -7.28 4.67
C TYR A 294 -4.61 -6.58 4.31
N GLY A 295 -5.54 -6.49 5.27
CA GLY A 295 -6.80 -5.77 5.10
C GLY A 295 -6.58 -4.29 4.77
N PHE A 296 -5.60 -3.65 5.42
CA PHE A 296 -5.20 -2.28 5.10
C PHE A 296 -4.69 -2.15 3.66
N ASN A 297 -3.79 -3.02 3.21
CA ASN A 297 -3.27 -3.00 1.83
C ASN A 297 -4.40 -3.20 0.81
N THR A 298 -5.34 -4.10 1.09
CA THR A 298 -6.51 -4.33 0.24
C THR A 298 -7.38 -3.07 0.14
N MET A 299 -7.61 -2.39 1.24
CA MET A 299 -8.34 -1.11 1.28
C MET A 299 -7.63 -0.03 0.46
N VAL A 300 -6.32 0.13 0.62
CA VAL A 300 -5.52 1.10 -0.15
C VAL A 300 -5.54 0.77 -1.64
N GLY A 301 -5.46 -0.52 -2.01
CA GLY A 301 -5.63 -0.97 -3.38
C GLY A 301 -6.97 -0.56 -3.99
N GLY A 302 -8.06 -0.69 -3.23
CA GLY A 302 -9.39 -0.23 -3.62
C GLY A 302 -9.48 1.29 -3.81
N LEU A 303 -8.85 2.06 -2.93
CA LEU A 303 -8.78 3.53 -3.06
C LEU A 303 -8.01 3.96 -4.32
N ARG A 304 -6.88 3.31 -4.63
CA ARG A 304 -6.11 3.56 -5.87
C ARG A 304 -6.94 3.30 -7.12
N GLU A 305 -7.67 2.19 -7.13
CA GLU A 305 -8.51 1.86 -8.27
C GLU A 305 -9.68 2.85 -8.43
N GLN A 306 -10.27 3.29 -7.32
CA GLN A 306 -11.30 4.34 -7.33
C GLN A 306 -10.74 5.66 -7.87
N GLU A 307 -9.53 6.06 -7.46
CA GLU A 307 -8.89 7.28 -7.95
C GLU A 307 -8.55 7.17 -9.44
N ARG A 308 -8.03 6.02 -9.87
CA ARG A 308 -7.77 5.73 -11.28
C ARG A 308 -9.04 5.80 -12.13
N LEU A 309 -10.12 5.17 -11.67
CA LEU A 309 -11.42 5.24 -12.36
C LEU A 309 -11.94 6.66 -12.44
N ARG A 310 -11.78 7.45 -11.37
CA ARG A 310 -12.16 8.86 -11.33
C ARG A 310 -11.35 9.70 -12.33
N ASP A 311 -10.05 9.50 -12.43
CA ASP A 311 -9.19 10.18 -13.41
C ASP A 311 -9.57 9.80 -14.85
N LEU A 312 -9.77 8.50 -15.12
CA LEU A 312 -10.22 8.03 -16.43
C LEU A 312 -11.58 8.61 -16.79
N PHE A 313 -12.54 8.61 -15.86
CA PHE A 313 -13.85 9.21 -16.08
C PHE A 313 -13.76 10.71 -16.33
N GLY A 314 -12.94 11.43 -15.57
CA GLY A 314 -12.68 12.85 -15.77
C GLY A 314 -12.08 13.17 -17.14
N ARG A 315 -11.22 12.30 -17.69
CA ARG A 315 -10.66 12.45 -19.05
C ARG A 315 -11.68 12.19 -20.16
N HIS A 316 -12.64 11.30 -19.93
CA HIS A 316 -13.65 10.99 -20.94
C HIS A 316 -14.82 11.96 -20.96
N VAL A 317 -15.22 12.50 -19.82
CA VAL A 317 -16.44 13.30 -19.68
C VAL A 317 -16.14 14.79 -19.41
N GLY A 318 -14.89 15.11 -19.08
CA GLY A 318 -14.49 16.43 -18.59
C GLY A 318 -14.53 16.51 -17.07
N ARG A 319 -13.51 17.17 -16.47
CA ARG A 319 -13.32 17.23 -15.01
C ARG A 319 -14.51 17.88 -14.28
N ASP A 320 -15.06 18.95 -14.84
CA ASP A 320 -16.16 19.69 -14.22
C ASP A 320 -17.47 18.91 -14.25
N VAL A 321 -17.76 18.20 -15.34
CA VAL A 321 -18.92 17.31 -15.44
C VAL A 321 -18.78 16.13 -14.49
N ALA A 322 -17.60 15.52 -14.43
CA ALA A 322 -17.31 14.44 -13.48
C ALA A 322 -17.45 14.91 -12.02
N ALA A 323 -16.97 16.11 -11.70
CA ALA A 323 -17.09 16.69 -10.37
C ALA A 323 -18.55 17.05 -10.03
N ALA A 324 -19.34 17.51 -10.98
CA ALA A 324 -20.76 17.77 -10.80
C ALA A 324 -21.54 16.47 -10.59
N ALA A 325 -21.29 15.44 -11.39
CA ALA A 325 -21.91 14.11 -11.25
C ALA A 325 -21.60 13.43 -9.90
N LEU A 326 -20.42 13.67 -9.34
CA LEU A 326 -20.04 13.13 -8.03
C LEU A 326 -20.66 13.88 -6.84
N ARG A 327 -21.15 15.12 -7.06
CA ARG A 327 -21.78 15.94 -6.00
C ARG A 327 -23.29 15.73 -5.89
N SER A 328 -23.93 15.34 -6.97
CA SER A 328 -25.37 15.11 -7.04
C SER A 328 -25.62 13.89 -7.92
N ASP A 329 -26.58 13.07 -7.54
CA ASP A 329 -27.00 11.93 -8.35
C ASP A 329 -27.47 12.44 -9.72
N PRO A 330 -26.85 12.04 -10.84
CA PRO A 330 -27.19 12.58 -12.15
C PRO A 330 -28.54 12.02 -12.62
N GLU A 331 -29.57 12.85 -12.58
CA GLU A 331 -30.88 12.55 -13.15
C GLU A 331 -30.96 12.98 -14.61
N LEU A 332 -31.82 12.30 -15.39
CA LEU A 332 -32.17 12.75 -16.75
C LEU A 332 -32.94 14.07 -16.70
N GLY A 333 -32.60 14.98 -17.61
CA GLY A 333 -33.19 16.31 -17.70
C GLY A 333 -32.15 17.40 -17.59
N GLY A 334 -32.59 18.64 -17.48
CA GLY A 334 -31.70 19.77 -17.42
C GLY A 334 -32.42 21.02 -16.91
N SER A 335 -31.66 22.07 -16.74
CA SER A 335 -32.16 23.41 -16.36
C SER A 335 -31.87 24.43 -17.44
N GLU A 336 -32.74 25.43 -17.57
CA GLU A 336 -32.47 26.58 -18.43
C GLU A 336 -31.26 27.34 -17.87
N ARG A 337 -30.30 27.60 -18.74
CA ARG A 337 -29.11 28.40 -18.46
C ARG A 337 -28.79 29.31 -19.63
N THR A 338 -28.28 30.48 -19.31
CA THR A 338 -27.72 31.37 -20.31
C THR A 338 -26.24 31.10 -20.43
N VAL A 339 -25.80 30.74 -21.64
CA VAL A 339 -24.42 30.32 -21.93
C VAL A 339 -23.90 30.97 -23.20
N ALA A 340 -22.58 31.04 -23.33
CA ALA A 340 -21.97 31.26 -24.63
C ALA A 340 -21.43 29.90 -25.16
N VAL A 341 -21.50 29.75 -26.46
CA VAL A 341 -21.13 28.53 -27.19
C VAL A 341 -20.12 28.86 -28.26
N VAL A 342 -19.02 28.12 -28.28
CA VAL A 342 -18.00 28.18 -29.34
C VAL A 342 -18.02 26.86 -30.09
N PHE A 343 -18.18 26.95 -31.40
CA PHE A 343 -18.06 25.79 -32.29
C PHE A 343 -16.87 25.99 -33.22
N VAL A 344 -15.94 25.01 -33.20
CA VAL A 344 -14.69 25.02 -33.98
C VAL A 344 -14.70 23.83 -34.91
N ASP A 345 -14.51 24.02 -36.20
CA ASP A 345 -14.63 22.97 -37.19
C ASP A 345 -13.54 23.09 -38.26
N VAL A 346 -12.85 21.95 -38.55
CA VAL A 346 -11.70 21.93 -39.48
C VAL A 346 -12.14 22.21 -40.90
N ILE A 347 -11.38 23.04 -41.62
CA ILE A 347 -11.60 23.31 -43.04
C ILE A 347 -10.95 22.20 -43.87
N GLY A 348 -11.76 21.57 -44.74
CA GLY A 348 -11.26 20.58 -45.71
C GLY A 348 -10.76 19.26 -45.11
N SER A 349 -11.32 18.85 -43.98
CA SER A 349 -10.94 17.59 -43.28
C SER A 349 -11.04 16.36 -44.16
N THR A 350 -12.01 16.25 -45.03
CA THR A 350 -12.16 15.14 -46.00
C THR A 350 -10.96 15.06 -46.93
N THR A 351 -10.49 16.21 -47.43
CA THR A 351 -9.29 16.24 -48.31
C THR A 351 -8.00 15.86 -47.57
N ILE A 352 -7.93 16.19 -46.26
CA ILE A 352 -6.82 15.83 -45.41
C ILE A 352 -6.81 14.28 -45.19
N ALA A 353 -7.98 13.69 -44.94
CA ALA A 353 -8.16 12.26 -44.77
C ALA A 353 -7.86 11.45 -46.04
N GLU A 354 -8.09 12.02 -47.24
CA GLU A 354 -7.71 11.38 -48.50
C GLU A 354 -6.20 11.34 -48.73
N LYS A 355 -5.46 12.35 -48.23
CA LYS A 355 -4.03 12.54 -48.53
C LYS A 355 -3.10 11.99 -47.47
N ARG A 356 -3.57 11.66 -46.29
CA ARG A 356 -2.77 11.21 -45.13
C ARG A 356 -3.26 9.86 -44.62
N SER A 357 -2.35 9.11 -44.00
CA SER A 357 -2.76 7.88 -43.30
C SER A 357 -3.69 8.16 -42.12
N PRO A 358 -4.57 7.24 -41.74
CA PRO A 358 -5.46 7.43 -40.57
C PRO A 358 -4.72 7.78 -39.29
N THR A 359 -3.54 7.22 -39.08
CA THR A 359 -2.71 7.50 -37.90
C THR A 359 -2.17 8.94 -37.91
N GLU A 360 -1.77 9.45 -39.07
CA GLU A 360 -1.33 10.84 -39.20
C GLU A 360 -2.47 11.83 -39.03
N VAL A 361 -3.66 11.49 -39.53
CA VAL A 361 -4.88 12.31 -39.32
C VAL A 361 -5.21 12.40 -37.83
N VAL A 362 -5.22 11.27 -37.11
CA VAL A 362 -5.50 11.24 -35.67
C VAL A 362 -4.42 12.04 -34.89
N ALA A 363 -3.16 11.89 -35.24
CA ALA A 363 -2.08 12.66 -34.59
C ALA A 363 -2.24 14.17 -34.79
N LEU A 364 -2.64 14.60 -36.00
CA LEU A 364 -2.89 15.98 -36.33
C LEU A 364 -4.12 16.54 -35.61
N LEU A 365 -5.23 15.79 -35.59
CA LEU A 365 -6.43 16.14 -34.85
C LEU A 365 -6.18 16.23 -33.34
N ASN A 366 -5.35 15.35 -32.78
CA ASN A 366 -5.00 15.41 -31.36
C ASN A 366 -4.23 16.70 -31.00
N ARG A 367 -3.33 17.19 -31.88
CA ARG A 367 -2.69 18.50 -31.69
C ARG A 367 -3.70 19.64 -31.76
N PHE A 368 -4.60 19.59 -32.74
CA PHE A 368 -5.68 20.56 -32.91
C PHE A 368 -6.60 20.60 -31.66
N PHE A 369 -7.05 19.46 -31.19
CA PHE A 369 -7.89 19.39 -29.98
C PHE A 369 -7.15 19.85 -28.72
N ALA A 370 -5.85 19.59 -28.60
CA ALA A 370 -5.07 20.01 -27.44
C ALA A 370 -5.06 21.54 -27.29
N VAL A 371 -4.86 22.29 -28.37
CA VAL A 371 -4.93 23.77 -28.36
C VAL A 371 -6.32 24.24 -27.90
N ILE A 372 -7.39 23.68 -28.48
CA ILE A 372 -8.74 24.09 -28.15
C ILE A 372 -9.10 23.79 -26.68
N VAL A 373 -8.75 22.60 -26.19
CA VAL A 373 -8.99 22.22 -24.79
C VAL A 373 -8.26 23.16 -23.85
N GLU A 374 -6.97 23.38 -24.07
CA GLU A 374 -6.15 24.24 -23.21
C GLU A 374 -6.68 25.67 -23.15
N VAL A 375 -7.01 26.28 -24.29
CA VAL A 375 -7.53 27.65 -24.34
C VAL A 375 -8.93 27.73 -23.72
N THR A 376 -9.79 26.77 -24.02
CA THR A 376 -11.16 26.74 -23.47
C THR A 376 -11.13 26.64 -21.93
N GLU A 377 -10.33 25.72 -21.37
CA GLU A 377 -10.20 25.55 -19.91
C GLU A 377 -9.58 26.80 -19.25
N ARG A 378 -8.58 27.43 -19.87
CA ARG A 378 -7.93 28.65 -19.37
C ARG A 378 -8.92 29.81 -19.26
N ASN A 379 -9.88 29.91 -20.18
CA ASN A 379 -10.93 30.93 -20.18
C ASN A 379 -12.18 30.51 -19.39
N GLY A 380 -12.11 29.42 -18.59
CA GLY A 380 -13.21 28.96 -17.73
C GLY A 380 -14.36 28.26 -18.48
N GLY A 381 -14.14 27.84 -19.72
CA GLY A 381 -15.09 27.06 -20.51
C GLY A 381 -14.90 25.55 -20.34
N LEU A 382 -15.88 24.80 -20.81
CA LEU A 382 -15.88 23.34 -20.89
C LEU A 382 -15.89 22.88 -22.34
N VAL A 383 -14.95 22.07 -22.77
CA VAL A 383 -15.10 21.29 -24.01
C VAL A 383 -16.12 20.19 -23.76
N ASN A 384 -17.29 20.32 -24.35
CA ASN A 384 -18.41 19.40 -24.13
C ASN A 384 -18.22 18.10 -24.91
N LYS A 385 -17.91 18.18 -26.18
CA LYS A 385 -17.70 17.02 -27.04
C LYS A 385 -16.85 17.34 -28.27
N PHE A 386 -16.28 16.26 -28.80
CA PHE A 386 -15.68 16.23 -30.14
C PHE A 386 -16.66 15.58 -31.10
N GLU A 387 -17.03 16.27 -32.16
CA GLU A 387 -17.95 15.79 -33.19
C GLU A 387 -17.19 15.54 -34.51
N GLY A 388 -16.47 14.41 -34.53
CA GLY A 388 -15.54 14.07 -35.63
C GLY A 388 -14.30 14.97 -35.61
N ASP A 389 -14.27 15.95 -36.49
CA ASP A 389 -13.24 16.98 -36.64
C ASP A 389 -13.65 18.34 -36.06
N ALA A 390 -14.86 18.42 -35.46
CA ALA A 390 -15.37 19.61 -34.81
C ALA A 390 -15.34 19.51 -33.28
N VAL A 391 -15.36 20.66 -32.61
CA VAL A 391 -15.36 20.80 -31.16
C VAL A 391 -16.50 21.75 -30.74
N LEU A 392 -17.27 21.30 -29.76
CA LEU A 392 -18.26 22.10 -29.06
C LEU A 392 -17.73 22.51 -27.69
N ALA A 393 -17.53 23.79 -27.45
CA ALA A 393 -17.14 24.35 -26.17
C ALA A 393 -18.25 25.24 -25.59
N ILE A 394 -18.44 25.20 -24.27
CA ILE A 394 -19.52 25.86 -23.56
C ILE A 394 -18.95 26.73 -22.44
N PHE A 395 -19.46 27.93 -22.26
CA PHE A 395 -19.09 28.87 -21.21
C PHE A 395 -20.31 29.21 -20.37
N GLY A 396 -20.30 28.96 -19.06
CA GLY A 396 -21.41 29.19 -18.14
C GLY A 396 -22.21 27.96 -17.74
N ALA A 397 -21.81 26.76 -18.20
CA ALA A 397 -22.34 25.47 -17.76
C ALA A 397 -21.26 24.35 -17.86
N PRO A 398 -21.23 23.35 -16.95
CA PRO A 398 -22.08 23.15 -15.75
C PRO A 398 -21.75 24.14 -14.63
N VAL A 399 -20.57 24.74 -14.66
CA VAL A 399 -20.11 25.77 -13.72
C VAL A 399 -20.52 27.14 -14.26
N GLY A 400 -21.18 27.98 -13.43
CA GLY A 400 -21.53 29.33 -13.80
C GLY A 400 -20.28 30.21 -13.96
N LEU A 401 -20.32 31.11 -14.95
CA LEU A 401 -19.35 32.19 -15.15
C LEU A 401 -20.06 33.54 -15.01
N ASP A 402 -19.36 34.54 -14.50
CA ASP A 402 -19.90 35.89 -14.34
C ASP A 402 -20.10 36.57 -15.71
N ASP A 403 -19.15 36.34 -16.63
CA ASP A 403 -19.21 36.87 -18.00
C ASP A 403 -18.85 35.77 -19.03
N PRO A 404 -19.80 34.87 -19.35
CA PRO A 404 -19.56 33.80 -20.32
C PRO A 404 -19.40 34.33 -21.76
N ALA A 405 -19.97 35.48 -22.11
CA ALA A 405 -19.88 36.06 -23.43
C ALA A 405 -18.46 36.56 -23.73
N SER A 406 -17.89 37.38 -22.88
CA SER A 406 -16.51 37.86 -23.03
C SER A 406 -15.49 36.70 -22.97
N SER A 407 -15.71 35.74 -22.09
CA SER A 407 -14.84 34.55 -21.99
C SER A 407 -14.82 33.73 -23.29
N ALA A 408 -15.99 33.50 -23.89
CA ALA A 408 -16.10 32.77 -25.15
C ALA A 408 -15.49 33.53 -26.35
N LEU A 409 -15.69 34.82 -26.42
CA LEU A 409 -15.10 35.68 -27.45
C LEU A 409 -13.57 35.72 -27.34
N ALA A 410 -13.05 35.92 -26.15
CA ALA A 410 -11.60 35.89 -25.89
C ALA A 410 -11.01 34.52 -26.25
N ALA A 411 -11.63 33.44 -25.76
CA ALA A 411 -11.21 32.07 -26.09
C ALA A 411 -11.20 31.81 -27.60
N SER A 412 -12.20 32.26 -28.33
CA SER A 412 -12.27 32.06 -29.79
C SER A 412 -11.11 32.72 -30.55
N ARG A 413 -10.69 33.93 -30.13
CA ARG A 413 -9.52 34.60 -30.67
C ARG A 413 -8.22 33.90 -30.32
N GLU A 414 -8.05 33.54 -29.04
CA GLU A 414 -6.88 32.77 -28.57
C GLU A 414 -6.78 31.38 -29.23
N ILE A 415 -7.90 30.71 -29.53
CA ILE A 415 -7.95 29.46 -30.29
C ILE A 415 -7.43 29.71 -31.71
N ALA A 416 -7.88 30.74 -32.40
CA ALA A 416 -7.43 31.05 -33.75
C ALA A 416 -5.90 31.30 -33.78
N ASP A 417 -5.41 32.13 -32.87
CA ASP A 417 -3.99 32.44 -32.75
C ASP A 417 -3.17 31.18 -32.40
N GLY A 418 -3.61 30.35 -31.44
CA GLY A 418 -2.96 29.13 -31.02
C GLY A 418 -2.92 28.08 -32.15
N LEU A 419 -3.99 27.92 -32.90
CA LEU A 419 -4.02 27.01 -34.05
C LEU A 419 -3.08 27.48 -35.16
N ALA A 420 -3.01 28.78 -35.43
CA ALA A 420 -2.08 29.31 -36.42
C ALA A 420 -0.61 29.11 -36.02
N ALA A 421 -0.30 29.19 -34.72
CA ALA A 421 1.06 28.99 -34.19
C ALA A 421 1.46 27.51 -34.10
N ASP A 422 0.61 26.66 -33.52
CA ASP A 422 0.98 25.28 -33.10
C ASP A 422 0.54 24.20 -34.12
N VAL A 423 -0.47 24.49 -34.96
CA VAL A 423 -1.03 23.55 -35.96
C VAL A 423 -1.26 24.23 -37.31
N PRO A 424 -0.24 24.85 -37.90
CA PRO A 424 -0.38 25.60 -39.15
C PRO A 424 -0.82 24.74 -40.36
N GLU A 425 -0.81 23.43 -40.21
CA GLU A 425 -1.29 22.47 -41.23
C GLU A 425 -2.80 22.38 -41.30
N LEU A 426 -3.53 22.91 -40.30
CA LEU A 426 -4.98 22.95 -40.25
C LEU A 426 -5.50 24.39 -40.19
N SER A 427 -6.56 24.62 -40.89
CA SER A 427 -7.37 25.83 -40.74
C SER A 427 -8.74 25.45 -40.19
N ALA A 428 -9.35 26.31 -39.39
CA ALA A 428 -10.64 26.06 -38.79
C ALA A 428 -11.60 27.23 -38.94
N GLY A 429 -12.88 26.94 -39.15
CA GLY A 429 -13.95 27.90 -38.96
C GLY A 429 -14.38 27.92 -37.49
N ILE A 430 -14.44 29.13 -36.90
CA ILE A 430 -14.81 29.33 -35.52
C ILE A 430 -16.06 30.21 -35.44
N GLY A 431 -17.11 29.67 -34.80
CA GLY A 431 -18.39 30.41 -34.63
C GLY A 431 -18.75 30.55 -33.16
N VAL A 432 -19.13 31.77 -32.75
CA VAL A 432 -19.50 32.08 -31.35
C VAL A 432 -20.94 32.58 -31.27
N SER A 433 -21.72 32.01 -30.35
CA SER A 433 -23.11 32.44 -30.10
C SER A 433 -23.41 32.50 -28.61
N TYR A 434 -24.50 33.15 -28.23
CA TYR A 434 -24.91 33.35 -26.85
C TYR A 434 -26.44 33.31 -26.72
N GLY A 435 -26.92 32.72 -25.61
CA GLY A 435 -28.34 32.73 -25.29
C GLY A 435 -28.75 31.61 -24.35
N THR A 436 -30.05 31.44 -24.19
CA THR A 436 -30.63 30.42 -23.30
C THR A 436 -30.62 29.06 -23.95
N VAL A 437 -30.18 28.07 -23.18
CA VAL A 437 -30.14 26.65 -23.53
C VAL A 437 -30.69 25.82 -22.37
N VAL A 438 -31.09 24.59 -22.65
CA VAL A 438 -31.25 23.56 -21.61
C VAL A 438 -29.92 22.85 -21.44
N ALA A 439 -29.32 22.98 -20.28
CA ALA A 439 -28.06 22.30 -19.90
C ALA A 439 -28.36 21.15 -18.94
N GLY A 440 -27.94 19.93 -19.25
CA GLY A 440 -28.21 18.77 -18.42
C GLY A 440 -27.88 17.43 -19.07
N ASN A 441 -28.36 16.34 -18.43
CA ASN A 441 -28.14 14.97 -18.87
C ASN A 441 -29.23 14.56 -19.88
N VAL A 442 -28.84 14.32 -21.10
CA VAL A 442 -29.73 13.96 -22.22
C VAL A 442 -29.40 12.56 -22.70
N GLY A 443 -30.42 11.71 -22.84
CA GLY A 443 -30.27 10.35 -23.31
C GLY A 443 -31.26 9.39 -22.69
N ALA A 444 -30.84 8.17 -22.43
CA ALA A 444 -31.59 7.14 -21.74
C ALA A 444 -30.97 6.84 -20.38
N VAL A 445 -31.74 6.25 -19.45
CA VAL A 445 -31.26 5.89 -18.10
C VAL A 445 -29.95 5.06 -18.13
N GLN A 446 -29.79 4.19 -19.14
CA GLN A 446 -28.61 3.33 -19.30
C GLN A 446 -27.42 4.05 -19.96
N ARG A 447 -27.67 5.18 -20.66
CA ARG A 447 -26.64 5.96 -21.37
C ARG A 447 -27.14 7.37 -21.61
N PHE A 448 -26.55 8.31 -20.93
CA PHE A 448 -26.80 9.74 -21.09
C PHE A 448 -25.46 10.51 -21.20
N GLU A 449 -25.55 11.70 -21.70
CA GLU A 449 -24.44 12.61 -21.91
C GLU A 449 -24.83 13.98 -21.36
N TYR A 450 -23.92 14.63 -20.63
CA TYR A 450 -24.11 16.01 -20.25
C TYR A 450 -23.89 16.89 -21.48
N THR A 451 -24.91 17.66 -21.86
CA THR A 451 -24.84 18.54 -23.04
C THR A 451 -25.77 19.74 -22.90
N VAL A 452 -25.65 20.63 -23.84
CA VAL A 452 -26.55 21.78 -23.98
C VAL A 452 -27.36 21.68 -25.25
N ILE A 453 -28.66 22.00 -25.17
CA ILE A 453 -29.57 22.00 -26.30
C ILE A 453 -30.26 23.36 -26.37
N GLY A 454 -30.18 24.04 -27.52
CA GLY A 454 -30.79 25.32 -27.74
C GLY A 454 -30.37 26.01 -29.05
N ASP A 455 -31.01 27.10 -29.39
CA ASP A 455 -30.69 27.88 -30.60
C ASP A 455 -29.22 28.33 -30.67
N PRO A 456 -28.57 28.77 -29.56
CA PRO A 456 -27.15 29.17 -29.58
C PRO A 456 -26.21 28.09 -30.10
N VAL A 457 -26.49 26.81 -29.84
CA VAL A 457 -25.63 25.68 -30.30
C VAL A 457 -25.72 25.57 -31.84
N ASN A 458 -26.93 25.60 -32.38
CA ASN A 458 -27.14 25.56 -33.83
C ASN A 458 -26.59 26.81 -34.52
N GLU A 459 -26.74 27.99 -33.91
CA GLU A 459 -26.22 29.24 -34.42
C GLU A 459 -24.70 29.25 -34.49
N SER A 460 -24.00 28.81 -33.43
CA SER A 460 -22.52 28.71 -33.39
C SER A 460 -21.98 27.77 -34.47
N ALA A 461 -22.61 26.60 -34.65
CA ALA A 461 -22.22 25.64 -35.69
C ALA A 461 -22.40 26.22 -37.10
N ARG A 462 -23.47 27.00 -37.35
CA ARG A 462 -23.67 27.67 -38.66
C ARG A 462 -22.73 28.85 -38.88
N LEU A 463 -22.40 29.57 -37.82
CA LEU A 463 -21.39 30.61 -37.87
C LEU A 463 -19.99 30.03 -38.18
N SER A 464 -19.65 28.85 -37.65
CA SER A 464 -18.39 28.21 -38.01
C SER A 464 -18.33 27.83 -39.49
N GLU A 465 -19.44 27.41 -40.10
CA GLU A 465 -19.55 27.20 -41.55
C GLU A 465 -19.33 28.51 -42.34
N VAL A 466 -19.92 29.62 -41.88
CA VAL A 466 -19.72 30.95 -42.48
C VAL A 466 -18.24 31.38 -42.38
N ALA A 467 -17.58 31.10 -41.25
CA ALA A 467 -16.16 31.38 -41.03
C ALA A 467 -15.24 30.59 -41.97
N LYS A 468 -15.64 29.42 -42.44
CA LYS A 468 -14.83 28.59 -43.39
C LYS A 468 -14.60 29.27 -44.73
N HIS A 469 -15.48 30.18 -45.14
CA HIS A 469 -15.38 30.94 -46.40
C HIS A 469 -14.40 32.11 -46.32
N ASP A 470 -14.11 32.60 -45.12
CA ASP A 470 -13.10 33.63 -44.87
C ASP A 470 -12.28 33.22 -43.64
N SER A 471 -11.28 32.40 -43.89
CA SER A 471 -10.54 31.60 -42.89
C SER A 471 -9.64 32.38 -41.92
N ARG A 472 -9.72 33.71 -41.89
CA ARG A 472 -8.80 34.52 -41.10
C ARG A 472 -9.26 34.80 -39.69
N HIS A 473 -10.57 34.76 -39.42
CA HIS A 473 -11.08 35.24 -38.14
C HIS A 473 -12.22 34.39 -37.58
N PRO A 474 -12.31 34.26 -36.23
CA PRO A 474 -13.52 33.76 -35.64
C PRO A 474 -14.66 34.73 -35.90
N VAL A 475 -15.89 34.20 -36.06
CA VAL A 475 -17.08 34.99 -36.25
C VAL A 475 -18.06 34.80 -35.10
N ALA A 476 -18.86 35.85 -34.81
CA ALA A 476 -19.73 35.91 -33.66
C ALA A 476 -21.11 36.45 -34.03
N SER A 477 -22.15 36.00 -33.36
CA SER A 477 -23.49 36.56 -33.47
C SER A 477 -23.58 37.91 -32.74
N LYS A 478 -24.50 38.77 -33.18
CA LYS A 478 -24.78 40.04 -32.48
C LYS A 478 -25.09 39.82 -30.98
N ARG A 479 -25.83 38.77 -30.65
CA ARG A 479 -26.24 38.48 -29.26
C ARG A 479 -25.03 38.28 -28.30
N VAL A 480 -23.96 37.63 -28.74
CA VAL A 480 -22.80 37.47 -27.89
C VAL A 480 -21.99 38.76 -27.76
N ILE A 481 -21.96 39.60 -28.81
CA ILE A 481 -21.30 40.91 -28.74
C ILE A 481 -22.07 41.86 -27.80
N ASP A 482 -23.40 41.90 -27.89
CA ASP A 482 -24.24 42.74 -27.03
C ASP A 482 -24.21 42.30 -25.55
N ALA A 483 -23.85 41.03 -25.26
CA ALA A 483 -23.76 40.48 -23.91
C ALA A 483 -22.35 40.55 -23.31
N ALA A 484 -21.34 40.84 -24.13
CA ALA A 484 -19.94 40.93 -23.68
C ALA A 484 -19.63 42.27 -23.04
N SER A 485 -18.54 42.36 -22.30
CA SER A 485 -17.99 43.62 -21.79
C SER A 485 -17.61 44.55 -22.93
N ASP A 486 -17.67 45.86 -22.67
CA ASP A 486 -17.32 46.88 -23.68
C ASP A 486 -15.90 46.70 -24.23
N ASP A 487 -14.97 46.31 -23.38
CA ASP A 487 -13.57 46.08 -23.75
C ASP A 487 -13.41 44.90 -24.73
N GLU A 488 -14.16 43.81 -24.54
CA GLU A 488 -14.11 42.67 -25.44
C GLU A 488 -14.93 42.93 -26.70
N ALA A 489 -16.12 43.52 -26.59
CA ALA A 489 -16.96 43.88 -27.74
C ALA A 489 -16.24 44.83 -28.71
N ALA A 490 -15.43 45.77 -28.21
CA ALA A 490 -14.63 46.68 -29.03
C ALA A 490 -13.60 46.00 -29.95
N ARG A 491 -13.25 44.74 -29.66
CA ARG A 491 -12.32 43.94 -30.50
C ARG A 491 -13.01 43.25 -31.67
N TRP A 492 -14.31 43.46 -31.82
CA TRP A 492 -15.12 42.88 -32.88
C TRP A 492 -15.73 43.98 -33.77
N THR A 493 -15.91 43.67 -35.06
CA THR A 493 -16.52 44.59 -36.01
C THR A 493 -17.61 43.89 -36.82
N LEU A 494 -18.66 44.62 -37.15
CA LEU A 494 -19.70 44.10 -38.05
C LEU A 494 -19.05 43.79 -39.40
N TRP A 495 -19.11 42.52 -39.79
CA TRP A 495 -18.52 42.05 -41.05
C TRP A 495 -19.55 42.03 -42.19
N ARG A 496 -20.68 41.34 -41.94
CA ARG A 496 -21.77 41.25 -42.91
C ARG A 496 -23.07 40.80 -42.26
N GLU A 497 -24.18 40.92 -43.01
CA GLU A 497 -25.43 40.27 -42.71
C GLU A 497 -25.55 38.97 -43.52
N GLU A 498 -25.86 37.85 -42.85
CA GLU A 498 -25.92 36.54 -43.49
C GLU A 498 -27.21 35.82 -43.08
N THR A 499 -27.93 35.26 -44.06
CA THR A 499 -29.09 34.41 -43.75
C THR A 499 -28.60 32.99 -43.44
N LEU A 500 -28.47 32.68 -42.18
CA LEU A 500 -28.02 31.36 -41.74
C LEU A 500 -29.03 30.28 -42.16
N ARG A 501 -28.53 29.13 -42.57
CA ARG A 501 -29.36 28.01 -43.03
C ARG A 501 -30.47 27.67 -42.02
N GLY A 502 -31.76 27.74 -42.49
CA GLY A 502 -32.97 27.47 -41.68
C GLY A 502 -33.42 28.64 -40.83
N ARG A 503 -32.87 29.86 -41.00
CA ARG A 503 -33.43 31.13 -40.52
C ARG A 503 -34.08 31.89 -41.66
N THR A 504 -35.08 32.64 -41.31
CA THR A 504 -35.82 33.51 -42.27
C THR A 504 -35.29 34.94 -42.27
N GLU A 505 -34.67 35.36 -41.16
CA GLU A 505 -34.14 36.71 -41.00
C GLU A 505 -32.60 36.71 -41.11
N PRO A 506 -32.01 37.77 -41.72
CA PRO A 506 -30.58 37.96 -41.74
C PRO A 506 -30.02 38.08 -40.31
N THR A 507 -28.91 37.40 -40.04
CA THR A 507 -28.17 37.47 -38.78
C THR A 507 -26.96 38.38 -38.98
N PRO A 508 -26.80 39.48 -38.21
CA PRO A 508 -25.57 40.25 -38.23
C PRO A 508 -24.39 39.43 -37.69
N VAL A 509 -23.37 39.29 -38.51
CA VAL A 509 -22.16 38.52 -38.24
C VAL A 509 -21.02 39.48 -37.98
N PHE A 510 -20.35 39.30 -36.83
CA PHE A 510 -19.20 40.10 -36.43
C PHE A 510 -17.92 39.23 -36.59
N ALA A 511 -16.85 39.88 -37.00
CA ALA A 511 -15.52 39.25 -37.08
C ALA A 511 -14.54 39.91 -36.09
N ALA A 512 -13.59 39.14 -35.56
CA ALA A 512 -12.53 39.68 -34.72
C ALA A 512 -11.66 40.65 -35.56
N ARG A 513 -11.27 41.79 -35.00
CA ARG A 513 -10.37 42.76 -35.64
C ARG A 513 -8.95 42.21 -35.70
N GLU A 514 -8.24 42.48 -36.81
CA GLU A 514 -6.80 42.27 -36.86
C GLU A 514 -6.09 43.32 -35.98
N PRO A 515 -4.91 43.00 -35.42
CA PRO A 515 -4.14 43.96 -34.63
C PRO A 515 -3.75 45.25 -35.40
N ASP A 516 -3.81 45.22 -36.73
CA ASP A 516 -3.40 46.33 -37.60
C ASP A 516 -4.57 47.24 -38.08
N ASP A 517 -5.81 46.87 -37.75
CA ASP A 517 -6.98 47.72 -38.03
C ASP A 517 -7.11 48.83 -36.97
N SER A 518 -6.26 49.83 -37.02
CA SER A 518 -6.40 51.07 -36.25
C SER A 518 -7.77 51.69 -36.58
N PRO A 519 -8.55 52.14 -35.57
CA PRO A 519 -9.81 52.84 -35.85
C PRO A 519 -9.52 54.07 -36.71
N PRO A 520 -10.38 54.37 -37.70
CA PRO A 520 -10.21 55.59 -38.47
C PRO A 520 -10.17 56.75 -37.49
N SER A 521 -9.07 57.54 -37.53
CA SER A 521 -8.95 58.79 -36.79
C SER A 521 -10.16 59.66 -37.08
N VAL A 522 -11.01 59.88 -36.07
CA VAL A 522 -12.12 60.85 -36.14
C VAL A 522 -11.46 62.22 -36.19
N GLU A 523 -11.42 62.83 -37.41
CA GLU A 523 -11.23 64.28 -37.59
C GLU A 523 -12.47 65.05 -37.19
#